data_5d7f075dabac7b6451b7df1a8b1b8f8a
#
_entry.id   5d7f075dabac7b6451b7df1a8b1b8f8a
#
_cell.length_a   1.000
_cell.length_b   1.000
_cell.length_c   1.000
_cell.angle_alpha   90.00
_cell.angle_beta   90.00
_cell.angle_gamma   90.00
#
_symmetry.space_group_name_H-M   'P 1'
#
loop_
_entity.id
_entity.type
_entity.pdbx_description
1 polymer ?
#
loop_
_entity_poly.entity_id
_entity_poly.type
_entity_poly.pdbx_seq_one_letter_code
_entity_poly.pdbx_strand_id
1 'polypeptide(L)'
;MERAEAEAILDGDRETAVALLLRVGELIEANRRLEARVAELEQRLNRSSRNSSLPPSQDPPAAPPRPKQPPSGRKRGGQAGHEGRHRRLLPLERLDEVVEHWPERCRSCAHVFEERELLDAAEPWRHQVTELPPIAVTVSEHRLHRLRCPVCAAETRAELPAGVPRSAFGPRLQAAVATLAVRNRVSRRDTLELMRDLFGAELATGSIDAIIERAGDALADPHATLLEQIRSAAAVNIDETGWRTAGQRRTLWGALTERTALFRIAPDRHEREAKALLGDDFAGITCSDRWWAYNYLHPERRQLCWAHLARDFTAHSEGLAAQKEFGKAGLEITGRLFAAWDAYRNNGDRTHLLEQIAPLQAELRTLLEQAARKSTKTKYHRQFANNLLKHWPALWTFSHTDGVEPTNNHAERGLRGAVIHRKLSLGSQSQRGEQTIERLLSASITCRLQQRSLFAYLTSVLTANIRGDPIPTLTRSSPGT
;
A
#
# COMPACT_ATOMS: atom_id res chain seq x y z
N MET A 1 -5.77 -17.80 56.42
CA MET A 1 -6.25 -17.85 57.80
C MET A 1 -7.17 -19.04 57.93
N GLU A 2 -6.74 -20.04 58.69
CA GLU A 2 -7.55 -21.22 58.91
C GLU A 2 -8.64 -20.94 59.95
N ARG A 3 -9.69 -21.79 59.98
CA ARG A 3 -10.86 -21.56 60.85
C ARG A 3 -10.49 -21.47 62.32
N ALA A 4 -9.54 -22.32 62.79
CA ALA A 4 -9.05 -22.31 64.17
C ALA A 4 -8.30 -21.03 64.55
N GLU A 5 -7.56 -20.41 63.62
CA GLU A 5 -6.92 -19.10 63.79
C GLU A 5 -7.95 -17.98 63.90
N ALA A 6 -9.02 -18.05 63.09
CA ALA A 6 -10.11 -17.07 63.12
C ALA A 6 -10.92 -17.17 64.42
N GLU A 7 -11.18 -18.37 64.95
CA GLU A 7 -11.86 -18.61 66.23
C GLU A 7 -10.99 -18.13 67.39
N ALA A 8 -9.66 -18.36 67.38
CA ALA A 8 -8.76 -17.84 68.41
C ALA A 8 -8.67 -16.29 68.44
N ILE A 9 -8.84 -15.64 67.30
CA ILE A 9 -8.90 -14.16 67.20
C ILE A 9 -10.22 -13.64 67.73
N LEU A 10 -11.35 -14.34 67.53
CA LEU A 10 -12.68 -13.95 68.03
C LEU A 10 -12.84 -14.16 69.51
N ASP A 11 -12.11 -15.14 70.09
CA ASP A 11 -12.09 -15.42 71.55
C ASP A 11 -11.11 -14.48 72.31
N GLY A 12 -10.31 -13.69 71.58
CA GLY A 12 -9.38 -12.72 72.12
C GLY A 12 -10.01 -11.38 72.45
N ASP A 13 -9.16 -10.36 72.65
CA ASP A 13 -9.60 -9.00 72.90
C ASP A 13 -10.39 -8.41 71.70
N ARG A 14 -11.56 -7.86 72.01
CA ARG A 14 -12.51 -7.25 71.03
C ARG A 14 -11.86 -6.14 70.17
N GLU A 15 -10.94 -5.37 70.76
CA GLU A 15 -10.22 -4.32 70.01
C GLU A 15 -9.29 -4.92 68.91
N THR A 16 -8.61 -6.01 69.26
CA THR A 16 -7.75 -6.72 68.32
C THR A 16 -8.54 -7.35 67.17
N ALA A 17 -9.73 -7.91 67.47
CA ALA A 17 -10.61 -8.46 66.42
C ALA A 17 -11.17 -7.33 65.50
N VAL A 18 -11.55 -6.22 66.03
CA VAL A 18 -12.00 -5.05 65.23
C VAL A 18 -10.87 -4.49 64.39
N ALA A 19 -9.65 -4.35 64.91
CA ALA A 19 -8.49 -3.88 64.16
C ALA A 19 -8.16 -4.83 62.97
N LEU A 20 -8.26 -6.13 63.19
CA LEU A 20 -8.04 -7.12 62.14
C LEU A 20 -9.11 -7.06 61.03
N LEU A 21 -10.40 -6.92 61.43
CA LEU A 21 -11.48 -6.78 60.46
C LEU A 21 -11.35 -5.51 59.61
N LEU A 22 -10.93 -4.41 60.21
CA LEU A 22 -10.64 -3.16 59.50
C LEU A 22 -9.49 -3.35 58.52
N ARG A 23 -8.42 -4.03 58.95
CA ARG A 23 -7.27 -4.35 58.09
C ARG A 23 -7.65 -5.29 56.93
N VAL A 24 -8.47 -6.30 57.16
CA VAL A 24 -9.02 -7.17 56.10
C VAL A 24 -9.88 -6.33 55.12
N GLY A 25 -10.70 -5.42 55.60
CA GLY A 25 -11.44 -4.50 54.75
C GLY A 25 -10.54 -3.63 53.86
N GLU A 26 -9.46 -3.07 54.43
CA GLU A 26 -8.46 -2.32 53.65
C GLU A 26 -7.75 -3.18 52.58
N LEU A 27 -7.42 -4.44 52.92
CA LEU A 27 -6.80 -5.37 51.99
C LEU A 27 -7.74 -5.78 50.85
N ILE A 28 -9.03 -5.98 51.13
CA ILE A 28 -10.04 -6.28 50.10
C ILE A 28 -10.19 -5.09 49.16
N GLU A 29 -10.23 -3.88 49.67
CA GLU A 29 -10.29 -2.65 48.89
C GLU A 29 -9.03 -2.45 48.05
N ALA A 30 -7.83 -2.73 48.62
CA ALA A 30 -6.56 -2.68 47.87
C ALA A 30 -6.51 -3.73 46.76
N ASN A 31 -6.98 -4.94 47.04
CA ASN A 31 -7.02 -6.03 46.02
C ASN A 31 -7.96 -5.67 44.88
N ARG A 32 -9.15 -5.15 45.15
CA ARG A 32 -10.07 -4.67 44.11
C ARG A 32 -9.45 -3.57 43.24
N ARG A 33 -8.67 -2.65 43.84
CA ARG A 33 -7.95 -1.61 43.08
C ARG A 33 -6.87 -2.22 42.20
N LEU A 34 -6.14 -3.23 42.69
CA LEU A 34 -5.13 -3.94 41.92
C LEU A 34 -5.74 -4.75 40.80
N GLU A 35 -6.81 -5.48 41.02
CA GLU A 35 -7.55 -6.21 39.98
C GLU A 35 -8.05 -5.28 38.87
N ALA A 36 -8.64 -4.15 39.23
CA ALA A 36 -9.06 -3.11 38.27
C ALA A 36 -7.87 -2.56 37.49
N ARG A 37 -6.71 -2.39 38.11
CA ARG A 37 -5.50 -1.91 37.47
C ARG A 37 -4.89 -2.95 36.54
N VAL A 38 -4.90 -4.22 36.92
CA VAL A 38 -4.46 -5.34 36.06
C VAL A 38 -5.35 -5.41 34.82
N ALA A 39 -6.67 -5.39 34.98
CA ALA A 39 -7.61 -5.40 33.87
C ALA A 39 -7.40 -4.21 32.90
N GLU A 40 -7.13 -3.01 33.45
CA GLU A 40 -6.79 -1.84 32.64
C GLU A 40 -5.48 -2.03 31.86
N LEU A 41 -4.45 -2.58 32.48
CA LEU A 41 -3.16 -2.83 31.86
C LEU A 41 -3.25 -3.92 30.78
N GLU A 42 -3.98 -5.00 31.03
CA GLU A 42 -4.26 -6.04 30.05
C GLU A 42 -5.03 -5.47 28.84
N GLN A 43 -6.03 -4.64 29.07
CA GLN A 43 -6.74 -3.96 27.99
C GLN A 43 -5.81 -3.06 27.16
N ARG A 44 -4.85 -2.39 27.82
CA ARG A 44 -3.84 -1.55 27.14
C ARG A 44 -2.86 -2.38 26.32
N LEU A 45 -2.39 -3.51 26.83
CA LEU A 45 -1.48 -4.44 26.13
C LEU A 45 -2.13 -5.08 24.91
N ASN A 46 -3.43 -5.37 25.00
CA ASN A 46 -4.20 -5.99 23.92
C ASN A 46 -4.69 -4.96 22.87
N ARG A 47 -4.36 -3.67 22.99
CA ARG A 47 -4.72 -2.67 21.98
C ARG A 47 -3.94 -2.88 20.68
N SER A 48 -4.68 -2.87 19.58
CA SER A 48 -4.16 -2.92 18.22
C SER A 48 -4.99 -2.03 17.31
N SER A 49 -4.56 -1.82 16.07
CA SER A 49 -5.34 -1.06 15.08
C SER A 49 -6.71 -1.67 14.76
N ARG A 50 -7.00 -2.84 15.29
CA ARG A 50 -8.26 -3.57 15.06
C ARG A 50 -9.31 -3.36 16.13
N ASN A 51 -8.89 -3.06 17.34
CA ASN A 51 -9.76 -2.93 18.52
C ASN A 51 -9.60 -1.58 19.21
N SER A 52 -8.84 -0.65 18.66
CA SER A 52 -8.58 0.67 19.18
C SER A 52 -8.32 1.69 18.08
N SER A 53 -8.17 2.95 18.45
CA SER A 53 -7.80 4.07 17.56
C SER A 53 -6.35 4.03 17.05
N LEU A 54 -5.55 3.04 17.44
CA LEU A 54 -4.15 2.93 17.02
C LEU A 54 -4.03 2.70 15.51
N PRO A 55 -3.13 3.42 14.82
CA PRO A 55 -2.90 3.17 13.41
C PRO A 55 -2.18 1.83 13.20
N PRO A 56 -2.41 1.14 12.04
CA PRO A 56 -1.77 -0.15 11.74
C PRO A 56 -0.23 -0.14 11.81
N SER A 57 0.38 1.03 11.68
CA SER A 57 1.83 1.21 11.80
C SER A 57 2.37 1.06 13.22
N GLN A 58 1.49 1.09 14.22
CA GLN A 58 1.82 0.93 15.64
C GLN A 58 1.47 -0.45 16.18
N ASP A 59 0.89 -1.33 15.35
CA ASP A 59 0.64 -2.72 15.76
C ASP A 59 1.98 -3.39 16.10
N PRO A 60 2.07 -4.08 17.24
CA PRO A 60 3.28 -4.83 17.60
C PRO A 60 3.55 -5.92 16.54
N PRO A 61 4.83 -6.30 16.31
CA PRO A 61 5.18 -7.36 15.35
C PRO A 61 4.47 -8.69 15.60
N ALA A 62 4.16 -8.96 16.87
CA ALA A 62 3.46 -10.15 17.35
C ALA A 62 1.95 -9.92 17.52
N ALA A 63 1.35 -8.91 16.86
CA ALA A 63 -0.09 -8.71 16.97
C ALA A 63 -0.84 -10.00 16.60
N PRO A 64 -1.78 -10.45 17.43
CA PRO A 64 -2.47 -11.70 17.20
C PRO A 64 -3.14 -11.70 15.83
N PRO A 65 -3.21 -12.84 15.13
CA PRO A 65 -3.91 -12.93 13.86
C PRO A 65 -5.36 -12.50 14.01
N ARG A 66 -5.96 -12.04 12.92
CA ARG A 66 -7.39 -11.65 12.94
C ARG A 66 -8.22 -12.74 13.62
N PRO A 67 -9.13 -12.38 14.55
CA PRO A 67 -10.11 -13.34 15.03
C PRO A 67 -10.74 -14.02 13.82
N LYS A 68 -10.72 -15.33 13.78
CA LYS A 68 -11.42 -16.07 12.72
C LYS A 68 -12.88 -15.63 12.81
N GLN A 69 -13.42 -15.10 11.73
CA GLN A 69 -14.85 -14.85 11.65
C GLN A 69 -15.59 -16.14 12.07
N PRO A 70 -16.66 -16.04 12.85
CA PRO A 70 -17.44 -17.23 13.19
C PRO A 70 -17.77 -17.98 11.89
N PRO A 71 -17.76 -19.31 11.91
CA PRO A 71 -18.05 -20.09 10.72
C PRO A 71 -19.36 -19.58 10.10
N SER A 72 -19.34 -19.18 8.85
CA SER A 72 -20.51 -18.62 8.15
C SER A 72 -21.66 -19.64 7.95
N GLY A 73 -21.52 -20.86 8.48
CA GLY A 73 -22.44 -21.98 8.21
C GLY A 73 -22.39 -22.49 6.76
N ARG A 74 -21.64 -21.81 5.88
CA ARG A 74 -21.49 -22.20 4.46
C ARG A 74 -20.44 -23.28 4.32
N LYS A 75 -20.69 -24.25 3.44
CA LYS A 75 -19.69 -25.29 3.10
C LYS A 75 -18.43 -24.63 2.53
N ARG A 76 -17.24 -25.18 2.86
CA ARG A 76 -15.97 -24.74 2.25
C ARG A 76 -16.01 -25.06 0.74
N GLY A 77 -15.63 -24.09 -0.10
CA GLY A 77 -15.64 -24.22 -1.56
C GLY A 77 -16.64 -23.28 -2.22
N GLY A 78 -16.87 -23.49 -3.53
CA GLY A 78 -17.84 -22.73 -4.29
C GLY A 78 -19.26 -22.92 -3.75
N GLN A 79 -19.97 -21.82 -3.56
CA GLN A 79 -21.37 -21.83 -3.12
C GLN A 79 -22.29 -22.16 -4.32
N ALA A 80 -23.55 -22.55 -4.07
CA ALA A 80 -24.53 -22.73 -5.13
C ALA A 80 -24.62 -21.45 -6.00
N GLY A 81 -24.49 -21.60 -7.31
CA GLY A 81 -24.43 -20.47 -8.25
C GLY A 81 -23.04 -19.86 -8.47
N HIS A 82 -21.99 -20.37 -7.80
CA HIS A 82 -20.62 -19.95 -8.09
C HIS A 82 -20.15 -20.58 -9.39
N GLU A 83 -19.96 -19.78 -10.43
CA GLU A 83 -19.28 -20.23 -11.64
C GLU A 83 -17.81 -20.57 -11.30
N GLY A 84 -17.49 -21.86 -11.42
CA GLY A 84 -16.12 -22.34 -11.21
C GLY A 84 -15.18 -21.63 -12.19
N ARG A 85 -14.12 -20.99 -11.68
CA ARG A 85 -13.06 -20.43 -12.54
C ARG A 85 -12.16 -21.57 -12.98
N HIS A 86 -12.45 -22.12 -14.16
CA HIS A 86 -11.55 -23.05 -14.82
C HIS A 86 -10.53 -22.28 -15.68
N ARG A 87 -9.32 -22.83 -15.81
CA ARG A 87 -8.35 -22.33 -16.76
C ARG A 87 -8.95 -22.47 -18.16
N ARG A 88 -9.10 -21.35 -18.87
CA ARG A 88 -9.54 -21.38 -20.26
C ARG A 88 -8.45 -22.01 -21.10
N LEU A 89 -8.83 -22.99 -21.91
CA LEU A 89 -7.93 -23.57 -22.89
C LEU A 89 -7.56 -22.52 -23.94
N LEU A 90 -6.31 -22.53 -24.37
CA LEU A 90 -5.87 -21.72 -25.49
C LEU A 90 -6.45 -22.26 -26.80
N PRO A 91 -6.78 -21.39 -27.77
CA PRO A 91 -7.16 -21.82 -29.10
C PRO A 91 -5.96 -22.49 -29.80
N LEU A 92 -6.25 -23.32 -30.81
CA LEU A 92 -5.20 -24.15 -31.49
C LEU A 92 -4.06 -23.30 -32.08
N GLU A 93 -4.36 -22.13 -32.60
CA GLU A 93 -3.40 -21.19 -33.22
C GLU A 93 -2.39 -20.62 -32.21
N ARG A 94 -2.60 -20.84 -30.93
CA ARG A 94 -1.75 -20.36 -29.83
C ARG A 94 -1.01 -21.50 -29.11
N LEU A 95 -1.07 -22.71 -29.66
CA LEU A 95 -0.35 -23.86 -29.14
C LEU A 95 1.01 -24.01 -29.90
N ASP A 96 2.04 -24.31 -29.15
CA ASP A 96 3.35 -24.56 -29.70
C ASP A 96 3.42 -25.98 -30.35
N GLU A 97 2.66 -26.93 -29.75
CA GLU A 97 2.60 -28.33 -30.19
C GLU A 97 1.23 -28.92 -29.90
N VAL A 98 0.76 -29.78 -30.78
CA VAL A 98 -0.42 -30.64 -30.58
C VAL A 98 0.00 -32.08 -30.70
N VAL A 99 -0.17 -32.86 -29.65
CA VAL A 99 0.15 -34.30 -29.63
C VAL A 99 -1.13 -35.09 -29.53
N GLU A 100 -1.41 -35.89 -30.55
CA GLU A 100 -2.61 -36.75 -30.57
C GLU A 100 -2.31 -38.08 -29.88
N HIS A 101 -3.18 -38.49 -28.98
CA HIS A 101 -3.11 -39.75 -28.26
C HIS A 101 -4.33 -40.59 -28.59
N TRP A 102 -4.10 -41.73 -29.18
CA TRP A 102 -5.15 -42.64 -29.57
C TRP A 102 -5.13 -43.91 -28.70
N PRO A 103 -6.31 -44.45 -28.33
CA PRO A 103 -6.35 -45.73 -27.66
C PRO A 103 -5.98 -46.86 -28.66
N GLU A 104 -5.02 -47.68 -28.28
CA GLU A 104 -4.57 -48.79 -29.12
C GLU A 104 -5.64 -49.93 -29.12
N ARG A 105 -6.27 -50.18 -27.99
CA ARG A 105 -7.18 -51.27 -27.76
C ARG A 105 -8.39 -50.90 -26.93
N CYS A 106 -9.53 -51.52 -27.20
CA CYS A 106 -10.73 -51.42 -26.39
C CYS A 106 -10.48 -52.01 -24.99
N ARG A 107 -10.81 -51.23 -23.95
CA ARG A 107 -10.64 -51.68 -22.54
C ARG A 107 -11.60 -52.81 -22.15
N SER A 108 -12.71 -53.00 -22.85
CA SER A 108 -13.70 -54.04 -22.55
C SER A 108 -13.47 -55.39 -23.26
N CYS A 109 -13.12 -55.34 -24.56
CA CYS A 109 -13.01 -56.59 -25.38
C CYS A 109 -11.64 -56.79 -26.02
N ALA A 110 -10.65 -55.91 -25.72
CA ALA A 110 -9.30 -55.94 -26.27
C ALA A 110 -9.21 -55.80 -27.79
N HIS A 111 -10.31 -55.42 -28.49
CA HIS A 111 -10.26 -55.13 -29.93
C HIS A 111 -9.19 -54.05 -30.22
N VAL A 112 -8.36 -54.30 -31.23
CA VAL A 112 -7.35 -53.35 -31.73
C VAL A 112 -8.04 -52.40 -32.69
N PHE A 113 -7.96 -51.07 -32.41
CA PHE A 113 -8.59 -50.06 -33.25
C PHE A 113 -7.82 -49.93 -34.57
N GLU A 114 -8.57 -49.92 -35.70
CA GLU A 114 -8.04 -49.69 -37.05
C GLU A 114 -8.15 -48.21 -37.43
N GLU A 115 -7.38 -47.77 -38.40
CA GLU A 115 -7.31 -46.37 -38.84
C GLU A 115 -8.67 -45.78 -39.22
N ARG A 116 -9.57 -46.55 -39.83
CA ARG A 116 -10.92 -46.12 -40.18
C ARG A 116 -11.77 -45.75 -38.95
N GLU A 117 -11.55 -46.44 -37.82
CA GLU A 117 -12.30 -46.20 -36.57
C GLU A 117 -11.81 -44.92 -35.87
N LEU A 118 -10.60 -44.46 -36.17
CA LEU A 118 -10.07 -43.19 -35.69
C LEU A 118 -10.68 -42.00 -36.44
N LEU A 119 -11.07 -42.18 -37.70
CA LEU A 119 -11.68 -41.09 -38.50
C LEU A 119 -13.08 -40.72 -38.03
N ASP A 120 -13.81 -41.65 -37.43
CA ASP A 120 -15.18 -41.44 -36.87
C ASP A 120 -15.19 -41.06 -35.37
N ALA A 121 -14.01 -40.76 -34.78
CA ALA A 121 -13.89 -40.45 -33.40
C ALA A 121 -14.56 -39.08 -33.03
N ALA A 122 -15.21 -39.02 -31.86
CA ALA A 122 -15.72 -37.79 -31.33
C ALA A 122 -14.58 -36.78 -31.02
N GLU A 123 -14.95 -35.50 -30.86
CA GLU A 123 -13.98 -34.49 -30.48
C GLU A 123 -13.16 -34.90 -29.24
N PRO A 124 -11.82 -34.76 -29.28
CA PRO A 124 -10.96 -35.23 -28.20
C PRO A 124 -11.14 -34.38 -26.94
N TRP A 125 -11.02 -35.03 -25.78
CA TRP A 125 -10.84 -34.29 -24.54
C TRP A 125 -9.48 -33.61 -24.53
N ARG A 126 -9.48 -32.27 -24.44
CA ARG A 126 -8.28 -31.46 -24.56
C ARG A 126 -7.62 -31.25 -23.20
N HIS A 127 -6.33 -31.56 -23.11
CA HIS A 127 -5.48 -31.29 -21.95
C HIS A 127 -4.29 -30.45 -22.39
N GLN A 128 -4.08 -29.29 -21.74
CA GLN A 128 -2.97 -28.39 -22.08
C GLN A 128 -2.01 -28.27 -20.91
N VAL A 129 -0.75 -28.55 -21.16
CA VAL A 129 0.39 -28.34 -20.25
C VAL A 129 1.10 -27.07 -20.68
N THR A 130 1.42 -26.20 -19.72
CA THR A 130 2.24 -25.01 -19.96
C THR A 130 3.56 -25.18 -19.23
N GLU A 131 4.66 -25.11 -19.96
CA GLU A 131 6.00 -25.26 -19.43
C GLU A 131 6.82 -23.99 -19.71
N LEU A 132 7.84 -23.75 -18.90
CA LEU A 132 8.84 -22.71 -19.13
C LEU A 132 10.01 -23.31 -19.91
N PRO A 133 10.33 -22.79 -21.10
CA PRO A 133 11.53 -23.21 -21.79
C PRO A 133 12.77 -22.82 -21.00
N PRO A 134 13.91 -23.50 -21.16
CA PRO A 134 15.17 -23.08 -20.58
C PRO A 134 15.49 -21.64 -20.97
N ILE A 135 15.74 -20.78 -19.98
CA ILE A 135 16.07 -19.37 -20.19
C ILE A 135 17.59 -19.24 -20.12
N ALA A 136 18.21 -18.72 -21.17
CA ALA A 136 19.64 -18.46 -21.23
C ALA A 136 19.93 -17.00 -21.57
N VAL A 137 21.03 -16.46 -21.04
CA VAL A 137 21.51 -15.12 -21.41
C VAL A 137 22.18 -15.15 -22.77
N THR A 138 22.02 -14.07 -23.54
CA THR A 138 22.80 -13.82 -24.76
C THR A 138 23.99 -12.95 -24.42
N VAL A 139 25.19 -13.37 -24.79
CA VAL A 139 26.43 -12.62 -24.55
C VAL A 139 27.01 -12.19 -25.90
N SER A 140 27.25 -10.87 -26.04
CA SER A 140 27.90 -10.29 -27.22
C SER A 140 29.24 -9.69 -26.81
N GLU A 141 30.31 -10.03 -27.54
CA GLU A 141 31.64 -9.47 -27.33
C GLU A 141 31.92 -8.38 -28.36
N HIS A 142 32.29 -7.19 -27.88
CA HIS A 142 32.72 -6.05 -28.69
C HIS A 142 34.24 -5.88 -28.60
N ARG A 143 34.98 -6.11 -29.68
CA ARG A 143 36.45 -6.01 -29.75
C ARG A 143 36.83 -4.65 -30.27
N LEU A 144 37.42 -3.80 -29.44
CA LEU A 144 37.86 -2.45 -29.78
C LEU A 144 39.35 -2.45 -30.10
N HIS A 145 39.68 -2.57 -31.38
CA HIS A 145 41.04 -2.60 -31.85
C HIS A 145 41.74 -1.25 -31.70
N ARG A 146 43.04 -1.29 -31.48
CA ARG A 146 43.95 -0.15 -31.50
C ARG A 146 44.86 -0.23 -32.71
N LEU A 147 44.93 0.84 -33.46
CA LEU A 147 45.79 0.96 -34.63
C LEU A 147 46.75 2.11 -34.45
N ARG A 148 47.99 1.92 -34.92
CA ARG A 148 48.98 2.98 -34.99
C ARG A 148 48.96 3.60 -36.40
N CYS A 149 48.80 4.92 -36.45
CA CYS A 149 48.76 5.64 -37.71
C CYS A 149 50.14 5.55 -38.42
N PRO A 150 50.20 5.09 -39.67
CA PRO A 150 51.46 5.01 -40.38
C PRO A 150 52.06 6.38 -40.76
N VAL A 151 51.25 7.46 -40.72
CA VAL A 151 51.64 8.82 -41.11
C VAL A 151 52.18 9.60 -39.92
N CYS A 152 51.48 9.62 -38.79
CA CYS A 152 51.85 10.43 -37.61
C CYS A 152 52.25 9.61 -36.38
N ALA A 153 52.26 8.28 -36.49
CA ALA A 153 52.56 7.33 -35.43
C ALA A 153 51.63 7.40 -34.18
N ALA A 154 50.59 8.20 -34.22
CA ALA A 154 49.57 8.26 -33.14
C ALA A 154 48.78 6.98 -33.04
N GLU A 155 48.51 6.55 -31.78
CA GLU A 155 47.64 5.40 -31.57
C GLU A 155 46.17 5.84 -31.44
N THR A 156 45.27 5.19 -32.14
CA THR A 156 43.82 5.39 -32.10
C THR A 156 43.14 4.09 -31.76
N ARG A 157 42.26 4.13 -30.76
CA ARG A 157 41.42 3.01 -30.34
C ARG A 157 40.00 3.21 -30.87
N ALA A 158 39.39 2.14 -31.36
CA ALA A 158 37.98 2.15 -31.71
C ALA A 158 37.10 2.43 -30.49
N GLU A 159 35.99 3.11 -30.69
CA GLU A 159 35.00 3.40 -29.67
C GLU A 159 33.82 2.45 -29.78
N LEU A 160 33.08 2.24 -28.66
CA LEU A 160 31.85 1.50 -28.69
C LEU A 160 30.81 2.26 -29.53
N PRO A 161 30.10 1.60 -30.44
CA PRO A 161 29.03 2.22 -31.20
C PRO A 161 27.91 2.75 -30.31
N ALA A 162 27.20 3.78 -30.79
CA ALA A 162 25.99 4.24 -30.15
C ALA A 162 24.98 3.07 -30.02
N GLY A 163 24.31 2.99 -28.86
CA GLY A 163 23.35 1.90 -28.57
C GLY A 163 23.96 0.65 -27.93
N VAL A 164 25.29 0.57 -27.82
CA VAL A 164 25.97 -0.46 -27.04
C VAL A 164 26.14 0.03 -25.60
N PRO A 165 25.64 -0.69 -24.59
CA PRO A 165 25.78 -0.28 -23.20
C PRO A 165 27.24 -0.24 -22.77
N ARG A 166 27.66 0.82 -22.08
CA ARG A 166 29.02 0.90 -21.48
C ARG A 166 29.18 -0.06 -20.29
N SER A 167 28.07 -0.50 -19.70
CA SER A 167 28.06 -1.53 -18.66
C SER A 167 28.06 -2.92 -19.28
N ALA A 168 28.55 -3.92 -18.55
CA ALA A 168 28.51 -5.33 -18.98
C ALA A 168 27.09 -5.92 -19.09
N PHE A 169 26.06 -5.17 -18.74
CA PHE A 169 24.68 -5.67 -18.66
C PHE A 169 23.77 -4.91 -19.62
N GLY A 170 23.04 -5.65 -20.45
CA GLY A 170 22.07 -5.09 -21.38
C GLY A 170 20.83 -4.52 -20.68
N PRO A 171 20.03 -3.68 -21.38
CA PRO A 171 18.90 -2.94 -20.78
C PRO A 171 17.82 -3.87 -20.22
N ARG A 172 17.55 -5.01 -20.86
CA ARG A 172 16.55 -5.97 -20.41
C ARG A 172 16.95 -6.65 -19.08
N LEU A 173 18.23 -7.04 -18.94
CA LEU A 173 18.76 -7.60 -17.69
C LEU A 173 18.71 -6.55 -16.57
N GLN A 174 19.12 -5.31 -16.84
CA GLN A 174 19.04 -4.23 -15.88
C GLN A 174 17.59 -3.96 -15.44
N ALA A 175 16.62 -3.98 -16.36
CA ALA A 175 15.21 -3.82 -16.06
C ALA A 175 14.67 -4.96 -15.18
N ALA A 176 15.11 -6.20 -15.39
CA ALA A 176 14.75 -7.35 -14.55
C ALA A 176 15.23 -7.14 -13.11
N VAL A 177 16.51 -6.81 -12.93
CA VAL A 177 17.11 -6.54 -11.61
C VAL A 177 16.37 -5.41 -10.88
N ALA A 178 16.14 -4.27 -11.54
CA ALA A 178 15.45 -3.14 -10.93
C ALA A 178 13.98 -3.49 -10.57
N THR A 179 13.31 -4.28 -11.40
CA THR A 179 11.94 -4.76 -11.14
C THR A 179 11.89 -5.68 -9.92
N LEU A 180 12.79 -6.67 -9.84
CA LEU A 180 12.89 -7.58 -8.70
C LEU A 180 13.16 -6.81 -7.40
N ALA A 181 14.14 -5.90 -7.42
CA ALA A 181 14.55 -5.16 -6.23
C ALA A 181 13.46 -4.22 -5.72
N VAL A 182 12.78 -3.45 -6.58
CA VAL A 182 11.86 -2.39 -6.15
C VAL A 182 10.40 -2.86 -6.15
N ARG A 183 9.93 -3.45 -7.24
CA ARG A 183 8.53 -3.90 -7.38
C ARG A 183 8.26 -5.13 -6.51
N ASN A 184 9.14 -6.12 -6.58
CA ASN A 184 9.01 -7.39 -5.89
C ASN A 184 9.68 -7.35 -4.51
N ARG A 185 10.53 -6.35 -4.25
CA ARG A 185 11.21 -6.14 -2.95
C ARG A 185 12.13 -7.29 -2.57
N VAL A 186 12.72 -7.90 -3.58
CA VAL A 186 13.71 -8.99 -3.41
C VAL A 186 15.01 -8.38 -2.88
N SER A 187 15.67 -9.05 -1.95
CA SER A 187 16.96 -8.59 -1.42
C SER A 187 18.05 -8.64 -2.50
N ARG A 188 19.17 -7.93 -2.29
CA ARG A 188 20.29 -7.96 -3.25
C ARG A 188 20.83 -9.39 -3.43
N ARG A 189 20.94 -10.14 -2.34
CA ARG A 189 21.45 -11.53 -2.36
C ARG A 189 20.47 -12.46 -3.06
N ASP A 190 19.19 -12.39 -2.71
CA ASP A 190 18.16 -13.21 -3.37
C ASP A 190 18.02 -12.83 -4.86
N THR A 191 18.26 -11.55 -5.23
CA THR A 191 18.29 -11.13 -6.64
C THR A 191 19.45 -11.78 -7.39
N LEU A 192 20.64 -11.88 -6.77
CA LEU A 192 21.77 -12.60 -7.38
C LEU A 192 21.44 -14.07 -7.62
N GLU A 193 20.88 -14.73 -6.61
CA GLU A 193 20.49 -16.14 -6.70
C GLU A 193 19.45 -16.36 -7.78
N LEU A 194 18.37 -15.56 -7.81
CA LEU A 194 17.34 -15.64 -8.85
C LEU A 194 17.90 -15.39 -10.25
N MET A 195 18.81 -14.42 -10.40
CA MET A 195 19.40 -14.12 -11.72
C MET A 195 20.28 -15.27 -12.21
N ARG A 196 21.04 -15.90 -11.32
CA ARG A 196 21.86 -17.08 -11.64
C ARG A 196 20.98 -18.30 -11.95
N ASP A 197 20.05 -18.62 -11.05
CA ASP A 197 19.36 -19.92 -11.09
C ASP A 197 18.25 -19.96 -12.15
N LEU A 198 17.55 -18.83 -12.38
CA LEU A 198 16.45 -18.78 -13.35
C LEU A 198 16.87 -18.27 -14.73
N PHE A 199 17.94 -17.48 -14.81
CA PHE A 199 18.33 -16.82 -16.07
C PHE A 199 19.75 -17.14 -16.50
N GLY A 200 20.53 -17.88 -15.72
CA GLY A 200 21.94 -18.16 -16.00
C GLY A 200 22.81 -16.90 -16.05
N ALA A 201 22.43 -15.82 -15.34
CA ALA A 201 23.13 -14.54 -15.36
C ALA A 201 23.97 -14.36 -14.08
N GLU A 202 25.29 -14.34 -14.23
CA GLU A 202 26.25 -14.11 -13.14
C GLU A 202 26.41 -12.61 -12.89
N LEU A 203 26.13 -12.18 -11.65
CA LEU A 203 26.30 -10.79 -11.22
C LEU A 203 27.01 -10.73 -9.85
N ALA A 204 27.61 -9.57 -9.53
CA ALA A 204 28.11 -9.26 -8.21
C ALA A 204 27.12 -8.32 -7.48
N THR A 205 27.15 -8.28 -6.14
CA THR A 205 26.29 -7.39 -5.34
C THR A 205 26.43 -5.93 -5.76
N GLY A 206 27.65 -5.45 -5.97
CA GLY A 206 27.90 -4.07 -6.43
C GLY A 206 27.32 -3.80 -7.83
N SER A 207 27.22 -4.83 -8.69
CA SER A 207 26.56 -4.70 -10.00
C SER A 207 25.06 -4.50 -9.86
N ILE A 208 24.40 -5.16 -8.88
CA ILE A 208 22.99 -4.97 -8.59
C ILE A 208 22.72 -3.52 -8.18
N ASP A 209 23.51 -2.97 -7.26
CA ASP A 209 23.34 -1.58 -6.80
C ASP A 209 23.58 -0.58 -7.94
N ALA A 210 24.65 -0.76 -8.72
CA ALA A 210 24.92 0.08 -9.88
C ALA A 210 23.83 0.02 -10.96
N ILE A 211 23.18 -1.14 -11.14
CA ILE A 211 22.04 -1.30 -12.06
C ILE A 211 20.83 -0.51 -11.53
N ILE A 212 20.52 -0.63 -10.25
CA ILE A 212 19.39 0.07 -9.61
C ILE A 212 19.58 1.57 -9.70
N GLU A 213 20.79 2.08 -9.44
CA GLU A 213 21.14 3.50 -9.55
C GLU A 213 20.96 4.00 -11.00
N ARG A 214 21.51 3.28 -12.00
CA ARG A 214 21.34 3.65 -13.41
C ARG A 214 19.87 3.70 -13.84
N ALA A 215 19.07 2.72 -13.38
CA ALA A 215 17.64 2.72 -13.66
C ALA A 215 16.93 3.92 -13.03
N GLY A 216 17.34 4.31 -11.82
CA GLY A 216 16.84 5.52 -11.16
C GLY A 216 17.27 6.80 -11.88
N ASP A 217 18.55 6.89 -12.32
CA ASP A 217 19.05 8.03 -13.07
C ASP A 217 18.31 8.22 -14.41
N ALA A 218 18.08 7.14 -15.14
CA ALA A 218 17.33 7.16 -16.40
C ALA A 218 15.84 7.57 -16.23
N LEU A 219 15.31 7.55 -15.03
CA LEU A 219 13.95 7.98 -14.71
C LEU A 219 13.86 9.46 -14.26
N ALA A 220 14.93 10.26 -14.36
CA ALA A 220 14.93 11.65 -13.89
C ALA A 220 13.85 12.48 -14.58
N ASP A 221 13.84 12.53 -15.91
CA ASP A 221 12.86 13.31 -16.70
C ASP A 221 11.42 12.76 -16.57
N PRO A 222 11.18 11.43 -16.66
CA PRO A 222 9.87 10.89 -16.35
C PRO A 222 9.35 11.28 -14.96
N HIS A 223 10.21 11.30 -13.94
CA HIS A 223 9.81 11.68 -12.59
C HIS A 223 9.47 13.17 -12.48
N ALA A 224 10.21 14.05 -13.15
CA ALA A 224 9.89 15.47 -13.23
C ALA A 224 8.53 15.70 -13.91
N THR A 225 8.26 14.99 -15.00
CA THR A 225 6.96 15.05 -15.69
C THR A 225 5.80 14.56 -14.80
N LEU A 226 6.02 13.54 -13.94
CA LEU A 226 5.01 13.12 -12.97
C LEU A 226 4.71 14.22 -11.94
N LEU A 227 5.70 15.00 -11.51
CA LEU A 227 5.49 16.14 -10.60
C LEU A 227 4.59 17.20 -11.24
N GLU A 228 4.82 17.54 -12.52
CA GLU A 228 3.98 18.48 -13.26
C GLU A 228 2.53 17.98 -13.38
N GLN A 229 2.35 16.67 -13.63
CA GLN A 229 1.01 16.07 -13.67
C GLN A 229 0.29 16.09 -12.33
N ILE A 230 1.00 15.83 -11.23
CA ILE A 230 0.42 15.95 -9.89
C ILE A 230 -0.04 17.39 -9.65
N ARG A 231 0.78 18.38 -10.01
CA ARG A 231 0.46 19.81 -9.82
C ARG A 231 -0.69 20.32 -10.69
N SER A 232 -0.93 19.69 -11.82
CA SER A 232 -2.03 20.04 -12.74
C SER A 232 -3.27 19.18 -12.58
N ALA A 233 -3.28 18.23 -11.65
CA ALA A 233 -4.37 17.28 -11.49
C ALA A 233 -5.62 17.92 -10.87
N ALA A 234 -6.81 17.49 -11.30
CA ALA A 234 -8.08 17.93 -10.72
C ALA A 234 -8.27 17.40 -9.28
N ALA A 235 -7.75 16.23 -8.95
CA ALA A 235 -7.78 15.67 -7.61
C ALA A 235 -6.51 14.86 -7.32
N VAL A 236 -5.98 15.00 -6.09
CA VAL A 236 -4.78 14.29 -5.61
C VAL A 236 -5.04 13.73 -4.21
N ASN A 237 -4.75 12.46 -4.04
CA ASN A 237 -4.63 11.82 -2.74
C ASN A 237 -3.20 11.94 -2.24
N ILE A 238 -2.99 12.55 -1.07
CA ILE A 238 -1.65 12.73 -0.49
C ILE A 238 -1.60 12.12 0.91
N ASP A 239 -0.49 11.43 1.19
CA ASP A 239 -0.24 10.85 2.49
C ASP A 239 1.27 10.69 2.69
N GLU A 240 1.74 10.52 3.92
CA GLU A 240 3.15 10.36 4.22
C GLU A 240 3.42 9.25 5.24
N THR A 241 4.62 8.69 5.16
CA THR A 241 5.09 7.68 6.09
C THR A 241 6.53 7.94 6.49
N GLY A 242 6.92 7.53 7.70
CA GLY A 242 8.32 7.66 8.12
C GLY A 242 9.26 6.93 7.16
N TRP A 243 10.44 7.47 6.95
CA TRP A 243 11.57 6.91 6.20
C TRP A 243 12.84 7.01 7.02
N ARG A 244 13.93 6.35 6.59
CA ARG A 244 15.26 6.52 7.17
C ARG A 244 16.30 6.60 6.06
N THR A 245 17.31 7.45 6.27
CA THR A 245 18.46 7.55 5.40
C THR A 245 19.72 7.62 6.24
N ALA A 246 20.60 6.65 6.09
CA ALA A 246 21.79 6.48 6.93
C ALA A 246 21.44 6.57 8.44
N GLY A 247 20.35 5.92 8.86
CA GLY A 247 19.86 5.95 10.24
C GLY A 247 19.06 7.20 10.64
N GLN A 248 19.19 8.32 9.93
CA GLN A 248 18.48 9.56 10.19
C GLN A 248 16.99 9.46 9.82
N ARG A 249 16.14 10.12 10.60
CA ARG A 249 14.70 10.20 10.31
C ARG A 249 14.45 11.05 9.07
N ARG A 250 13.63 10.54 8.18
CA ARG A 250 13.09 11.17 6.98
C ARG A 250 11.60 10.88 6.88
N THR A 251 10.96 11.49 5.92
CA THR A 251 9.55 11.25 5.60
C THR A 251 9.42 10.95 4.12
N LEU A 252 8.78 9.85 3.77
CA LEU A 252 8.38 9.54 2.40
C LEU A 252 6.96 10.07 2.20
N TRP A 253 6.82 11.02 1.30
CA TRP A 253 5.58 11.58 0.83
C TRP A 253 5.11 10.84 -0.42
N GLY A 254 3.82 10.61 -0.55
CA GLY A 254 3.20 10.05 -1.75
C GLY A 254 2.02 10.91 -2.18
N ALA A 255 2.05 11.41 -3.42
CA ALA A 255 0.95 12.10 -4.05
C ALA A 255 0.44 11.26 -5.22
N LEU A 256 -0.84 10.91 -5.23
CA LEU A 256 -1.44 9.98 -6.16
C LEU A 256 -2.71 10.56 -6.80
N THR A 257 -2.82 10.36 -8.10
CA THR A 257 -4.08 10.49 -8.85
C THR A 257 -4.61 9.09 -9.17
N GLU A 258 -5.70 8.98 -9.89
CA GLU A 258 -6.20 7.68 -10.38
C GLU A 258 -5.14 6.91 -11.19
N ARG A 259 -4.26 7.59 -11.93
CA ARG A 259 -3.34 6.99 -12.91
C ARG A 259 -1.86 7.30 -12.69
N THR A 260 -1.53 8.19 -11.78
CA THR A 260 -0.18 8.70 -11.55
C THR A 260 0.15 8.62 -10.08
N ALA A 261 1.39 8.23 -9.76
CA ALA A 261 1.92 8.27 -8.42
C ALA A 261 3.28 8.95 -8.42
N LEU A 262 3.49 9.87 -7.50
CA LEU A 262 4.75 10.54 -7.26
C LEU A 262 5.17 10.30 -5.81
N PHE A 263 6.41 9.88 -5.62
CA PHE A 263 7.01 9.73 -4.30
C PHE A 263 8.20 10.67 -4.14
N ARG A 264 8.34 11.21 -2.92
CA ARG A 264 9.45 12.08 -2.53
C ARG A 264 9.86 11.80 -1.10
N ILE A 265 11.17 11.68 -0.84
CA ILE A 265 11.73 11.54 0.50
C ILE A 265 12.19 12.94 0.96
N ALA A 266 11.63 13.42 2.04
CA ALA A 266 11.87 14.76 2.57
C ALA A 266 12.43 14.71 4.00
N PRO A 267 13.06 15.80 4.47
CA PRO A 267 13.59 15.85 5.83
C PRO A 267 12.52 15.62 6.91
N ASP A 268 11.31 16.08 6.70
CA ASP A 268 10.26 16.12 7.71
C ASP A 268 8.83 16.09 7.12
N ARG A 269 7.83 16.38 7.98
CA ARG A 269 6.39 16.41 7.66
C ARG A 269 5.84 17.85 7.69
N HIS A 270 6.63 18.86 7.33
CA HIS A 270 6.19 20.24 7.36
C HIS A 270 5.46 20.68 6.08
N GLU A 271 4.73 21.78 6.18
CA GLU A 271 3.96 22.41 5.10
C GLU A 271 4.77 22.64 3.83
N ARG A 272 6.06 23.05 3.97
CA ARG A 272 6.95 23.28 2.83
C ARG A 272 7.13 22.04 1.95
N GLU A 273 7.06 20.84 2.52
CA GLU A 273 7.20 19.60 1.76
C GLU A 273 5.91 19.25 1.00
N ALA A 274 4.74 19.52 1.59
CA ALA A 274 3.46 19.43 0.90
C ALA A 274 3.40 20.44 -0.27
N LYS A 275 3.83 21.69 -0.05
CA LYS A 275 3.94 22.73 -1.09
C LYS A 275 4.93 22.35 -2.19
N ALA A 276 6.05 21.72 -1.83
CA ALA A 276 7.01 21.25 -2.82
C ALA A 276 6.44 20.17 -3.76
N LEU A 277 5.45 19.41 -3.32
CA LEU A 277 4.74 18.42 -4.15
C LEU A 277 3.59 19.05 -4.94
N LEU A 278 2.70 19.77 -4.28
CA LEU A 278 1.47 20.27 -4.88
C LEU A 278 1.62 21.66 -5.51
N GLY A 279 2.56 22.47 -5.02
CA GLY A 279 2.63 23.90 -5.30
C GLY A 279 1.95 24.74 -4.23
N ASP A 280 2.24 26.05 -4.19
CA ASP A 280 1.64 26.99 -3.25
C ASP A 280 0.15 27.24 -3.56
N ASP A 281 -0.21 27.29 -4.85
CA ASP A 281 -1.53 27.63 -5.35
C ASP A 281 -2.22 26.44 -6.04
N PHE A 282 -2.12 25.24 -5.46
CA PHE A 282 -2.73 24.05 -6.06
C PHE A 282 -4.24 24.25 -6.29
N ALA A 283 -4.66 24.18 -7.54
CA ALA A 283 -6.04 24.45 -7.95
C ALA A 283 -6.98 23.25 -7.80
N GLY A 284 -6.45 22.03 -7.71
CA GLY A 284 -7.22 20.81 -7.59
C GLY A 284 -7.70 20.51 -6.17
N ILE A 285 -8.43 19.41 -6.03
CA ILE A 285 -8.88 18.91 -4.73
C ILE A 285 -7.79 18.02 -4.09
N THR A 286 -7.43 18.29 -2.85
CA THR A 286 -6.48 17.47 -2.09
C THR A 286 -7.21 16.59 -1.07
N CYS A 287 -7.15 15.27 -1.26
CA CYS A 287 -7.62 14.29 -0.28
C CYS A 287 -6.48 13.94 0.69
N SER A 288 -6.66 14.20 1.97
CA SER A 288 -5.63 13.99 3.00
C SER A 288 -6.24 13.65 4.36
N ASP A 289 -5.39 13.31 5.33
CA ASP A 289 -5.78 13.35 6.74
C ASP A 289 -5.89 14.80 7.25
N ARG A 290 -6.08 14.98 8.58
CA ARG A 290 -6.18 16.30 9.23
C ARG A 290 -4.83 16.90 9.64
N TRP A 291 -3.71 16.38 9.13
CA TRP A 291 -2.40 16.89 9.51
C TRP A 291 -2.26 18.38 9.15
N TRP A 292 -1.67 19.15 10.04
CA TRP A 292 -1.61 20.63 9.93
C TRP A 292 -0.81 21.12 8.71
N ALA A 293 0.10 20.32 8.18
CA ALA A 293 0.88 20.67 6.98
C ALA A 293 0.02 20.97 5.74
N TYR A 294 -1.24 20.53 5.72
CA TYR A 294 -2.16 20.79 4.63
C TYR A 294 -3.08 22.00 4.88
N ASN A 295 -2.89 22.73 6.00
CA ASN A 295 -3.80 23.85 6.37
C ASN A 295 -3.58 25.12 5.54
N TYR A 296 -2.57 25.18 4.68
CA TYR A 296 -2.39 26.25 3.70
C TYR A 296 -3.40 26.15 2.55
N LEU A 297 -3.94 24.97 2.30
CA LEU A 297 -4.96 24.75 1.29
C LEU A 297 -6.33 25.27 1.76
N HIS A 298 -7.08 25.88 0.86
CA HIS A 298 -8.42 26.34 1.14
C HIS A 298 -9.34 25.16 1.47
N PRO A 299 -10.20 25.22 2.51
CA PRO A 299 -11.05 24.10 2.92
C PRO A 299 -11.95 23.56 1.80
N GLU A 300 -12.40 24.37 0.85
CA GLU A 300 -13.20 23.96 -0.30
C GLU A 300 -12.40 23.16 -1.34
N ARG A 301 -11.08 23.23 -1.29
CA ARG A 301 -10.16 22.46 -2.15
C ARG A 301 -9.54 21.26 -1.41
N ARG A 302 -10.17 20.84 -0.34
CA ARG A 302 -9.74 19.67 0.44
C ARG A 302 -10.88 18.68 0.58
N GLN A 303 -10.51 17.40 0.68
CA GLN A 303 -11.35 16.34 1.23
C GLN A 303 -10.63 15.73 2.42
N LEU A 304 -11.20 15.84 3.60
CA LEU A 304 -10.69 15.16 4.79
C LEU A 304 -11.11 13.69 4.80
N CYS A 305 -10.15 12.84 5.10
CA CYS A 305 -10.34 11.39 5.09
C CYS A 305 -11.26 10.91 6.21
N TRP A 306 -12.47 10.45 5.89
CA TRP A 306 -13.43 9.92 6.84
C TRP A 306 -12.96 8.63 7.53
N ALA A 307 -12.06 7.84 6.93
CA ALA A 307 -11.46 6.70 7.62
C ALA A 307 -10.55 7.14 8.78
N HIS A 308 -9.86 8.28 8.67
CA HIS A 308 -9.11 8.88 9.77
C HIS A 308 -10.05 9.48 10.82
N LEU A 309 -11.13 10.15 10.39
CA LEU A 309 -12.14 10.67 11.33
C LEU A 309 -12.82 9.54 12.11
N ALA A 310 -13.12 8.41 11.48
CA ALA A 310 -13.62 7.22 12.18
C ALA A 310 -12.66 6.76 13.29
N ARG A 311 -11.35 6.76 13.03
CA ARG A 311 -10.34 6.45 14.06
C ARG A 311 -10.31 7.49 15.19
N ASP A 312 -10.45 8.76 14.84
CA ASP A 312 -10.54 9.83 15.84
C ASP A 312 -11.81 9.69 16.70
N PHE A 313 -12.98 9.42 16.13
CA PHE A 313 -14.19 9.13 16.87
C PHE A 313 -14.07 7.86 17.73
N THR A 314 -13.37 6.84 17.24
CA THR A 314 -13.05 5.65 18.05
C THR A 314 -12.20 6.03 19.26
N ALA A 315 -11.18 6.87 19.09
CA ALA A 315 -10.37 7.36 20.20
C ALA A 315 -11.19 8.13 21.25
N HIS A 316 -12.17 8.93 20.80
CA HIS A 316 -13.12 9.59 21.70
C HIS A 316 -14.02 8.58 22.42
N SER A 317 -14.49 7.54 21.73
CA SER A 317 -15.35 6.51 22.34
C SER A 317 -14.62 5.66 23.41
N GLU A 318 -13.29 5.65 23.38
CA GLU A 318 -12.42 5.02 24.39
C GLU A 318 -12.13 5.94 25.61
N GLY A 319 -12.59 7.20 25.56
CA GLY A 319 -12.30 8.21 26.56
C GLY A 319 -13.30 8.24 27.70
N LEU A 320 -13.37 9.42 28.39
CA LEU A 320 -14.30 9.66 29.52
C LEU A 320 -15.78 9.66 29.06
N ALA A 321 -16.72 9.50 29.98
CA ALA A 321 -18.14 9.31 29.68
C ALA A 321 -18.71 10.27 28.61
N ALA A 322 -18.47 11.58 28.75
CA ALA A 322 -18.92 12.58 27.76
C ALA A 322 -18.24 12.43 26.38
N GLN A 323 -16.97 12.04 26.36
CA GLN A 323 -16.26 11.77 25.11
C GLN A 323 -16.76 10.47 24.46
N LYS A 324 -17.08 9.47 25.28
CA LYS A 324 -17.58 8.17 24.83
C LYS A 324 -18.89 8.33 24.04
N GLU A 325 -19.83 9.08 24.52
CA GLU A 325 -21.10 9.34 23.83
C GLU A 325 -20.88 10.14 22.53
N PHE A 326 -20.03 11.17 22.57
CA PHE A 326 -19.62 11.91 21.35
C PHE A 326 -18.97 11.00 20.32
N GLY A 327 -18.01 10.15 20.74
CA GLY A 327 -17.32 9.22 19.85
C GLY A 327 -18.28 8.23 19.20
N LYS A 328 -19.21 7.65 19.98
CA LYS A 328 -20.24 6.73 19.45
C LYS A 328 -21.15 7.40 18.44
N ALA A 329 -21.68 8.60 18.74
CA ALA A 329 -22.52 9.34 17.82
C ALA A 329 -21.79 9.68 16.52
N GLY A 330 -20.50 10.09 16.59
CA GLY A 330 -19.67 10.34 15.41
C GLY A 330 -19.42 9.07 14.58
N LEU A 331 -19.25 7.90 15.21
CA LEU A 331 -19.11 6.61 14.52
C LEU A 331 -20.41 6.19 13.84
N GLU A 332 -21.56 6.40 14.44
CA GLU A 332 -22.85 6.11 13.84
C GLU A 332 -23.09 6.94 12.58
N ILE A 333 -22.86 8.26 12.65
CA ILE A 333 -22.93 9.16 11.50
C ILE A 333 -21.97 8.69 10.39
N THR A 334 -20.74 8.35 10.76
CA THR A 334 -19.72 7.86 9.80
C THR A 334 -20.14 6.55 9.14
N GLY A 335 -20.75 5.63 9.88
CA GLY A 335 -21.28 4.37 9.34
C GLY A 335 -22.37 4.59 8.30
N ARG A 336 -23.32 5.48 8.59
CA ARG A 336 -24.41 5.86 7.67
C ARG A 336 -23.86 6.58 6.43
N LEU A 337 -22.85 7.44 6.58
CA LEU A 337 -22.18 8.09 5.46
C LEU A 337 -21.53 7.06 4.52
N PHE A 338 -20.82 6.08 5.06
CA PHE A 338 -20.22 5.04 4.23
C PHE A 338 -21.27 4.18 3.54
N ALA A 339 -22.40 3.89 4.18
CA ALA A 339 -23.50 3.16 3.53
C ALA A 339 -24.10 3.96 2.36
N ALA A 340 -24.30 5.28 2.51
CA ALA A 340 -24.76 6.15 1.44
C ALA A 340 -23.72 6.23 0.28
N TRP A 341 -22.45 6.29 0.60
CA TRP A 341 -21.37 6.28 -0.38
C TRP A 341 -21.30 4.95 -1.15
N ASP A 342 -21.44 3.82 -0.47
CA ASP A 342 -21.44 2.51 -1.11
C ASP A 342 -22.67 2.32 -2.04
N ALA A 343 -23.83 2.85 -1.67
CA ALA A 343 -25.00 2.90 -2.54
C ALA A 343 -24.72 3.72 -3.80
N TYR A 344 -24.15 4.92 -3.67
CA TYR A 344 -23.75 5.78 -4.79
C TYR A 344 -22.75 5.09 -5.72
N ARG A 345 -21.76 4.41 -5.18
CA ARG A 345 -20.78 3.67 -6.00
C ARG A 345 -21.40 2.57 -6.86
N ASN A 346 -22.53 2.02 -6.44
CA ASN A 346 -23.23 0.96 -7.15
C ASN A 346 -24.21 1.49 -8.20
N ASN A 347 -24.86 2.64 -7.96
CA ASN A 347 -25.92 3.17 -8.82
C ASN A 347 -25.55 4.47 -9.56
N GLY A 348 -24.51 5.19 -9.12
CA GLY A 348 -24.10 6.47 -9.70
C GLY A 348 -25.07 7.64 -9.42
N ASP A 349 -26.08 7.46 -8.58
CA ASP A 349 -27.12 8.47 -8.32
C ASP A 349 -26.64 9.50 -7.28
N ARG A 350 -26.10 10.62 -7.78
CA ARG A 350 -25.61 11.71 -6.94
C ARG A 350 -26.75 12.46 -6.23
N THR A 351 -27.91 12.55 -6.83
CA THR A 351 -29.05 13.21 -6.21
C THR A 351 -29.46 12.47 -4.95
N HIS A 352 -29.58 11.15 -5.06
CA HIS A 352 -29.87 10.31 -3.92
C HIS A 352 -28.77 10.37 -2.85
N LEU A 353 -27.49 10.40 -3.25
CA LEU A 353 -26.38 10.60 -2.32
C LEU A 353 -26.55 11.90 -1.50
N LEU A 354 -26.84 13.01 -2.16
CA LEU A 354 -27.01 14.31 -1.52
C LEU A 354 -28.20 14.30 -0.54
N GLU A 355 -29.33 13.68 -0.91
CA GLU A 355 -30.47 13.49 -0.02
C GLU A 355 -30.12 12.70 1.25
N GLN A 356 -29.31 11.63 1.11
CA GLN A 356 -28.86 10.84 2.25
C GLN A 356 -27.85 11.58 3.14
N ILE A 357 -27.02 12.45 2.57
CA ILE A 357 -25.96 13.17 3.29
C ILE A 357 -26.49 14.40 4.01
N ALA A 358 -27.51 15.10 3.49
CA ALA A 358 -28.05 16.32 4.09
C ALA A 358 -28.44 16.16 5.58
N PRO A 359 -29.19 15.13 6.01
CA PRO A 359 -29.49 14.94 7.44
C PRO A 359 -28.23 14.63 8.26
N LEU A 360 -27.24 13.88 7.71
CA LEU A 360 -25.98 13.58 8.39
C LEU A 360 -25.15 14.84 8.64
N GLN A 361 -25.17 15.79 7.69
CA GLN A 361 -24.55 17.10 7.88
C GLN A 361 -25.16 17.85 9.05
N ALA A 362 -26.49 17.92 9.13
CA ALA A 362 -27.19 18.59 10.21
C ALA A 362 -26.90 17.95 11.58
N GLU A 363 -26.96 16.61 11.66
CA GLU A 363 -26.66 15.86 12.88
C GLU A 363 -25.21 16.08 13.33
N LEU A 364 -24.24 15.93 12.41
CA LEU A 364 -22.82 16.13 12.73
C LEU A 364 -22.55 17.57 13.16
N ARG A 365 -23.15 18.55 12.48
CA ARG A 365 -22.96 19.96 12.84
C ARG A 365 -23.46 20.25 14.28
N THR A 366 -24.65 19.75 14.61
CA THR A 366 -25.20 19.87 15.96
C THR A 366 -24.30 19.20 17.00
N LEU A 367 -23.81 18.00 16.71
CA LEU A 367 -22.90 17.25 17.59
C LEU A 367 -21.58 18.03 17.82
N LEU A 368 -20.98 18.58 16.75
CA LEU A 368 -19.75 19.37 16.85
C LEU A 368 -19.94 20.70 17.56
N GLU A 369 -21.02 21.44 17.30
CA GLU A 369 -21.33 22.71 17.95
C GLU A 369 -21.57 22.54 19.47
N GLN A 370 -22.23 21.46 19.87
CA GLN A 370 -22.36 21.09 21.27
C GLN A 370 -21.01 20.82 21.93
N ALA A 371 -20.16 20.02 21.25
CA ALA A 371 -18.83 19.65 21.71
C ALA A 371 -17.85 20.84 21.75
N ALA A 372 -18.02 21.82 20.91
CA ALA A 372 -17.17 23.01 20.78
C ALA A 372 -17.44 24.06 21.90
N ARG A 373 -18.53 23.96 22.66
CA ARG A 373 -18.91 24.95 23.70
C ARG A 373 -17.83 25.11 24.74
N LYS A 374 -17.66 26.36 25.27
CA LYS A 374 -16.68 26.66 26.33
C LYS A 374 -16.94 25.89 27.62
N SER A 375 -18.19 25.51 27.88
CA SER A 375 -18.61 24.67 29.01
C SER A 375 -18.12 23.22 28.93
N THR A 376 -17.66 22.78 27.76
CA THR A 376 -17.12 21.41 27.58
C THR A 376 -15.81 21.25 28.35
N LYS A 377 -15.83 20.40 29.37
CA LYS A 377 -14.71 20.24 30.33
C LYS A 377 -13.43 19.68 29.70
N THR A 378 -13.53 18.90 28.65
CA THR A 378 -12.40 18.25 28.01
C THR A 378 -11.82 19.09 26.86
N LYS A 379 -10.60 19.61 27.03
CA LYS A 379 -9.88 20.39 26.01
C LYS A 379 -9.73 19.63 24.68
N TYR A 380 -9.39 18.36 24.73
CA TYR A 380 -9.20 17.51 23.56
C TYR A 380 -10.48 17.38 22.71
N HIS A 381 -11.59 17.10 23.33
CA HIS A 381 -12.92 17.00 22.72
C HIS A 381 -13.31 18.32 22.02
N ARG A 382 -13.18 19.44 22.73
CA ARG A 382 -13.48 20.77 22.20
C ARG A 382 -12.56 21.17 21.05
N GLN A 383 -11.25 20.86 21.12
CA GLN A 383 -10.31 21.17 20.05
C GLN A 383 -10.60 20.38 18.79
N PHE A 384 -10.97 19.11 18.92
CA PHE A 384 -11.36 18.27 17.79
C PHE A 384 -12.61 18.83 17.09
N ALA A 385 -13.66 19.13 17.84
CA ALA A 385 -14.89 19.71 17.31
C ALA A 385 -14.64 21.05 16.60
N ASN A 386 -13.90 21.97 17.23
CA ASN A 386 -13.53 23.24 16.60
C ASN A 386 -12.72 23.07 15.33
N ASN A 387 -11.81 22.10 15.29
CA ASN A 387 -11.02 21.80 14.08
C ASN A 387 -11.92 21.33 12.94
N LEU A 388 -12.88 20.44 13.18
CA LEU A 388 -13.81 19.99 12.14
C LEU A 388 -14.74 21.10 11.67
N LEU A 389 -15.24 21.93 12.57
CA LEU A 389 -16.05 23.10 12.20
C LEU A 389 -15.26 24.11 11.35
N LYS A 390 -13.98 24.34 11.66
CA LYS A 390 -13.09 25.18 10.85
C LYS A 390 -12.92 24.65 9.44
N HIS A 391 -12.84 23.33 9.29
CA HIS A 391 -12.64 22.66 8.00
C HIS A 391 -13.94 22.06 7.46
N TRP A 392 -15.09 22.60 7.83
CA TRP A 392 -16.41 22.06 7.48
C TRP A 392 -16.62 21.72 6.01
N PRO A 393 -16.29 22.60 5.03
CA PRO A 393 -16.45 22.27 3.63
C PRO A 393 -15.64 21.01 3.22
N ALA A 394 -14.44 20.86 3.77
CA ALA A 394 -13.54 19.74 3.45
C ALA A 394 -14.05 18.36 3.93
N LEU A 395 -15.09 18.30 4.73
CA LEU A 395 -15.73 17.03 5.12
C LEU A 395 -16.61 16.48 4.00
N TRP A 396 -17.11 17.35 3.10
CA TRP A 396 -18.21 17.02 2.19
C TRP A 396 -17.88 17.17 0.70
N THR A 397 -16.65 17.53 0.35
CA THR A 397 -16.21 17.74 -1.03
C THR A 397 -16.52 16.55 -1.92
N PHE A 398 -16.38 15.33 -1.42
CA PHE A 398 -16.69 14.10 -2.15
C PHE A 398 -18.14 14.01 -2.61
N SER A 399 -19.07 14.65 -1.91
CA SER A 399 -20.50 14.56 -2.25
C SER A 399 -20.88 15.34 -3.50
N HIS A 400 -20.09 16.38 -3.87
CA HIS A 400 -20.38 17.23 -5.04
C HIS A 400 -19.25 17.28 -6.06
N THR A 401 -18.16 16.54 -5.87
CA THR A 401 -17.03 16.57 -6.81
C THR A 401 -16.78 15.17 -7.34
N ASP A 402 -16.85 15.03 -8.67
CA ASP A 402 -16.59 13.75 -9.32
C ASP A 402 -15.13 13.32 -9.15
N GLY A 403 -14.91 12.03 -8.99
CA GLY A 403 -13.58 11.46 -8.81
C GLY A 403 -12.96 11.68 -7.42
N VAL A 404 -13.67 12.36 -6.51
CA VAL A 404 -13.26 12.53 -5.11
C VAL A 404 -13.98 11.52 -4.22
N GLU A 405 -13.21 10.70 -3.49
CA GLU A 405 -13.75 9.74 -2.52
C GLU A 405 -13.76 10.34 -1.10
N PRO A 406 -14.66 9.87 -0.20
CA PRO A 406 -14.66 10.31 1.20
C PRO A 406 -13.41 9.87 1.97
N THR A 407 -12.58 9.00 1.41
CA THR A 407 -11.40 8.43 2.06
C THR A 407 -10.12 8.69 1.28
N ASN A 408 -8.99 8.72 2.00
CA ASN A 408 -7.65 8.77 1.40
C ASN A 408 -7.02 7.38 1.21
N ASN A 409 -7.84 6.33 1.17
CA ASN A 409 -7.38 4.94 1.04
C ASN A 409 -6.55 4.69 -0.23
N HIS A 410 -6.73 5.53 -1.26
CA HIS A 410 -5.96 5.43 -2.50
C HIS A 410 -4.46 5.71 -2.23
N ALA A 411 -4.13 6.80 -1.52
CA ALA A 411 -2.75 7.09 -1.11
C ALA A 411 -2.19 6.04 -0.15
N GLU A 412 -2.97 5.59 0.84
CA GLU A 412 -2.57 4.55 1.78
C GLU A 412 -2.20 3.24 1.06
N ARG A 413 -3.01 2.82 0.07
CA ARG A 413 -2.71 1.64 -0.76
C ARG A 413 -1.43 1.81 -1.58
N GLY A 414 -1.22 3.00 -2.15
CA GLY A 414 0.00 3.32 -2.91
C GLY A 414 1.25 3.28 -2.04
N LEU A 415 1.19 3.86 -0.84
CA LEU A 415 2.29 3.87 0.13
C LEU A 415 2.62 2.48 0.72
N ARG A 416 1.66 1.55 0.75
CA ARG A 416 1.87 0.23 1.37
C ARG A 416 3.08 -0.50 0.78
N GLY A 417 3.30 -0.41 -0.53
CA GLY A 417 4.47 -1.01 -1.19
C GLY A 417 5.79 -0.43 -0.69
N ALA A 418 5.84 0.88 -0.52
CA ALA A 418 7.00 1.60 0.00
C ALA A 418 7.24 1.32 1.49
N VAL A 419 6.17 1.20 2.30
CA VAL A 419 6.27 0.81 3.72
C VAL A 419 6.88 -0.59 3.86
N ILE A 420 6.47 -1.55 3.02
CA ILE A 420 7.05 -2.90 3.04
C ILE A 420 8.51 -2.84 2.60
N HIS A 421 8.84 -2.12 1.51
CA HIS A 421 10.22 -1.93 1.04
C HIS A 421 11.11 -1.39 2.17
N ARG A 422 10.68 -0.32 2.85
CA ARG A 422 11.41 0.25 4.00
C ARG A 422 11.65 -0.77 5.12
N LYS A 423 10.65 -1.58 5.46
CA LYS A 423 10.78 -2.59 6.52
C LYS A 423 11.81 -3.67 6.16
N LEU A 424 11.97 -3.99 4.90
CA LEU A 424 12.94 -4.98 4.40
C LEU A 424 14.33 -4.39 4.18
N SER A 425 14.42 -3.17 3.60
CA SER A 425 15.69 -2.52 3.24
C SER A 425 16.23 -1.58 4.32
N LEU A 426 15.49 -1.33 5.40
CA LEU A 426 15.79 -0.34 6.44
C LEU A 426 15.91 1.11 5.93
N GLY A 427 15.48 1.39 4.71
CA GLY A 427 15.50 2.71 4.07
C GLY A 427 16.65 2.90 3.07
N SER A 428 17.12 4.13 2.92
CA SER A 428 18.24 4.50 2.01
C SER A 428 19.53 4.73 2.80
N GLN A 429 20.68 4.72 2.11
CA GLN A 429 21.98 4.98 2.75
C GLN A 429 22.58 6.32 2.33
N SER A 430 22.04 6.97 1.29
CA SER A 430 22.53 8.24 0.75
C SER A 430 21.41 9.03 0.10
N GLN A 431 21.65 10.31 -0.18
CA GLN A 431 20.73 11.17 -0.93
C GLN A 431 20.50 10.64 -2.36
N ARG A 432 21.53 10.11 -3.01
CA ARG A 432 21.39 9.46 -4.32
C ARG A 432 20.48 8.23 -4.24
N GLY A 433 20.62 7.43 -3.16
CA GLY A 433 19.74 6.32 -2.88
C GLY A 433 18.28 6.74 -2.64
N GLU A 434 18.05 7.90 -1.98
CA GLU A 434 16.71 8.49 -1.85
C GLU A 434 16.11 8.77 -3.24
N GLN A 435 16.80 9.52 -4.08
CA GLN A 435 16.34 9.88 -5.43
C GLN A 435 16.08 8.64 -6.30
N THR A 436 16.95 7.64 -6.22
CA THR A 436 16.78 6.37 -6.92
C THR A 436 15.48 5.69 -6.52
N ILE A 437 15.21 5.60 -5.22
CA ILE A 437 13.99 4.96 -4.71
C ILE A 437 12.74 5.78 -5.01
N GLU A 438 12.77 7.10 -4.88
CA GLU A 438 11.66 7.99 -5.26
C GLU A 438 11.21 7.74 -6.70
N ARG A 439 12.14 7.75 -7.64
CA ARG A 439 11.90 7.57 -9.07
C ARG A 439 11.38 6.18 -9.40
N LEU A 440 12.02 5.16 -8.87
CA LEU A 440 11.62 3.76 -9.11
C LEU A 440 10.28 3.41 -8.46
N LEU A 441 9.98 3.90 -7.25
CA LEU A 441 8.67 3.74 -6.63
C LEU A 441 7.59 4.45 -7.43
N SER A 442 7.84 5.70 -7.85
CA SER A 442 6.92 6.48 -8.68
C SER A 442 6.61 5.76 -9.99
N ALA A 443 7.63 5.30 -10.70
CA ALA A 443 7.45 4.51 -11.92
C ALA A 443 6.70 3.19 -11.65
N SER A 444 7.05 2.49 -10.58
CA SER A 444 6.45 1.19 -10.23
C SER A 444 4.96 1.31 -9.91
N ILE A 445 4.56 2.30 -9.12
CA ILE A 445 3.15 2.47 -8.74
C ILE A 445 2.35 3.07 -9.89
N THR A 446 2.90 4.03 -10.63
CA THR A 446 2.27 4.58 -11.85
C THR A 446 2.01 3.49 -12.88
N CYS A 447 2.99 2.63 -13.18
CA CYS A 447 2.77 1.47 -14.07
C CYS A 447 1.64 0.56 -13.55
N ARG A 448 1.54 0.35 -12.22
CA ARG A 448 0.46 -0.46 -11.63
C ARG A 448 -0.90 0.19 -11.83
N LEU A 449 -1.03 1.49 -11.55
CA LEU A 449 -2.27 2.24 -11.73
C LEU A 449 -2.73 2.22 -13.20
N GLN A 450 -1.78 2.20 -14.12
CA GLN A 450 -2.03 2.14 -15.57
C GLN A 450 -2.13 0.72 -16.13
N GLN A 451 -2.04 -0.32 -15.31
CA GLN A 451 -2.02 -1.74 -15.72
C GLN A 451 -0.90 -2.05 -16.74
N ARG A 452 0.24 -1.35 -16.64
CA ARG A 452 1.43 -1.53 -17.48
C ARG A 452 2.47 -2.40 -16.79
N SER A 453 3.25 -3.12 -17.58
CA SER A 453 4.43 -3.84 -17.08
C SER A 453 5.55 -2.85 -16.75
N LEU A 454 5.97 -2.81 -15.47
CA LEU A 454 7.16 -2.06 -15.07
C LEU A 454 8.42 -2.56 -15.78
N PHE A 455 8.56 -3.88 -15.91
CA PHE A 455 9.69 -4.49 -16.59
C PHE A 455 9.82 -4.03 -18.05
N ALA A 456 8.71 -4.07 -18.81
CA ALA A 456 8.70 -3.60 -20.19
C ALA A 456 9.01 -2.10 -20.28
N TYR A 457 8.43 -1.29 -19.38
CA TYR A 457 8.68 0.15 -19.33
C TYR A 457 10.15 0.46 -19.04
N LEU A 458 10.74 -0.16 -18.00
CA LEU A 458 12.16 0.03 -17.66
C LEU A 458 13.07 -0.45 -18.77
N THR A 459 12.73 -1.53 -19.48
CA THR A 459 13.49 -1.98 -20.64
C THR A 459 13.54 -0.90 -21.73
N SER A 460 12.38 -0.28 -22.03
CA SER A 460 12.30 0.80 -23.02
C SER A 460 13.08 2.04 -22.57
N VAL A 461 12.95 2.45 -21.31
CA VAL A 461 13.67 3.59 -20.71
C VAL A 461 15.19 3.38 -20.81
N LEU A 462 15.69 2.23 -20.37
CA LEU A 462 17.11 1.92 -20.37
C LEU A 462 17.66 1.77 -21.80
N THR A 463 16.87 1.24 -22.71
CA THR A 463 17.25 1.18 -24.13
C THR A 463 17.36 2.57 -24.74
N ALA A 464 16.37 3.43 -24.53
CA ALA A 464 16.41 4.81 -25.00
C ALA A 464 17.60 5.59 -24.40
N ASN A 465 17.83 5.45 -23.09
CA ASN A 465 18.95 6.10 -22.41
C ASN A 465 20.34 5.68 -22.96
N ILE A 466 20.50 4.38 -23.31
CA ILE A 466 21.74 3.87 -23.91
C ILE A 466 21.94 4.40 -25.33
N ARG A 467 20.85 4.58 -26.08
CA ARG A 467 20.89 5.07 -27.46
C ARG A 467 20.98 6.59 -27.57
N GLY A 468 20.68 7.31 -26.48
CA GLY A 468 20.50 8.77 -26.49
C GLY A 468 19.17 9.19 -27.12
N ASP A 469 18.20 8.28 -27.20
CA ASP A 469 16.86 8.56 -27.68
C ASP A 469 16.02 9.25 -26.58
N PRO A 470 14.92 9.93 -26.95
CA PRO A 470 13.97 10.49 -25.99
C PRO A 470 13.43 9.40 -25.04
N ILE A 471 13.46 9.68 -23.74
CA ILE A 471 13.01 8.73 -22.73
C ILE A 471 11.47 8.58 -22.80
N PRO A 472 10.94 7.36 -22.87
CA PRO A 472 9.50 7.12 -22.89
C PRO A 472 8.80 7.69 -21.66
N THR A 473 7.71 8.42 -21.86
CA THR A 473 6.92 9.00 -20.77
C THR A 473 6.11 7.95 -20.02
N LEU A 474 5.86 8.20 -18.73
CA LEU A 474 4.90 7.46 -17.92
C LEU A 474 3.46 7.94 -18.16
N THR A 475 3.33 9.04 -18.88
CA THR A 475 2.05 9.61 -19.23
C THR A 475 1.55 8.93 -20.49
N ARG A 476 0.36 8.34 -20.47
CA ARG A 476 -0.37 8.10 -21.69
C ARG A 476 -1.03 9.44 -22.06
N SER A 477 -0.77 9.97 -23.24
CA SER A 477 -1.74 10.84 -23.90
C SER A 477 -3.10 10.13 -23.81
N SER A 478 -4.14 10.82 -23.34
CA SER A 478 -5.51 10.33 -23.46
C SER A 478 -5.68 9.87 -24.90
N PRO A 479 -6.27 8.69 -25.18
CA PRO A 479 -6.75 8.43 -26.52
C PRO A 479 -7.66 9.61 -26.84
N GLY A 480 -7.31 10.37 -27.88
CA GLY A 480 -8.11 11.50 -28.34
C GLY A 480 -9.57 11.06 -28.44
N THR A 481 -10.43 11.87 -27.85
CA THR A 481 -11.89 11.84 -28.00
C THR A 481 -12.29 11.83 -29.46
#